data_5e509edc2c5174f0e00f46653d074bd9
#
_entry.id   5e509edc2c5174f0e00f46653d074bd9
#
_cell.length_a   1.000
_cell.length_b   1.000
_cell.length_c   1.000
_cell.angle_alpha   90.00
_cell.angle_beta   90.00
_cell.angle_gamma   90.00
#
_symmetry.space_group_name_H-M   'P 1'
#
loop_
_entity.id
_entity.type
_entity.pdbx_description
1 polymer ?
#
loop_
_entity_poly.entity_id
_entity_poly.type
_entity_poly.pdbx_seq_one_letter_code
_entity_poly.pdbx_strand_id
1 'polypeptide(L)'
;LLFTSNDVIHAWWVQAFGVKKDAIPGFINESWVDVPTPGVYRGKCAELCGKNHGFMPIVVEVKSKEDYVAWVSSQKTAAAEAAASADKTWTKADLMSHGEKVYATACAACHQKNGEGLPNVFPGLKGNAIAVGDIAKHIDVVVNGVSGTAMQAFGAQLNDADLAAVITYERNAWGNDTGDVVQPSDIKA
;
A
#
# COMPACT_ATOMS: atom_id res chain seq x y z
N LEU A 1 -19.65 13.06 0.14
CA LEU A 1 -19.03 11.74 -0.02
C LEU A 1 -19.48 11.14 -1.34
N LEU A 2 -18.55 10.51 -2.05
CA LEU A 2 -18.84 9.77 -3.29
C LEU A 2 -18.48 8.31 -3.06
N PHE A 3 -19.34 7.39 -3.49
CA PHE A 3 -19.21 5.95 -3.27
C PHE A 3 -19.29 5.22 -4.61
N THR A 4 -18.27 4.40 -4.87
CA THR A 4 -18.23 3.48 -6.02
C THR A 4 -17.40 2.25 -5.63
N SER A 5 -17.39 1.24 -6.48
CA SER A 5 -16.60 0.01 -6.31
C SER A 5 -15.90 -0.37 -7.61
N ASN A 6 -14.79 -1.09 -7.53
CA ASN A 6 -14.05 -1.62 -8.68
C ASN A 6 -14.32 -3.10 -8.94
N ASP A 7 -14.98 -3.81 -8.03
CA ASP A 7 -15.17 -5.26 -8.10
C ASP A 7 -16.64 -5.67 -8.00
N VAL A 8 -17.18 -5.76 -6.78
CA VAL A 8 -18.58 -6.15 -6.51
C VAL A 8 -19.29 -5.04 -5.76
N ILE A 9 -20.58 -5.21 -5.47
CA ILE A 9 -21.32 -4.25 -4.64
C ILE A 9 -20.88 -4.38 -3.20
N HIS A 10 -20.57 -3.24 -2.58
CA HIS A 10 -20.35 -3.06 -1.14
C HIS A 10 -21.32 -2.02 -0.60
N ALA A 11 -21.44 -1.88 0.72
CA ALA A 11 -22.15 -0.76 1.32
C ALA A 11 -21.29 -0.11 2.41
N TRP A 12 -20.99 1.16 2.24
CA TRP A 12 -20.31 1.95 3.26
C TRP A 12 -21.30 2.31 4.37
N TRP A 13 -21.01 1.87 5.58
CA TRP A 13 -21.88 2.12 6.72
C TRP A 13 -21.09 2.51 7.97
N VAL A 14 -21.25 3.76 8.39
CA VAL A 14 -20.81 4.27 9.70
C VAL A 14 -22.05 4.62 10.49
N GLN A 15 -22.39 3.78 11.45
CA GLN A 15 -23.66 3.87 12.20
C GLN A 15 -23.80 5.22 12.92
N ALA A 16 -22.69 5.72 13.50
CA ALA A 16 -22.68 6.99 14.22
C ALA A 16 -23.04 8.21 13.34
N PHE A 17 -22.87 8.09 12.02
CA PHE A 17 -23.22 9.16 11.08
C PHE A 17 -24.64 9.03 10.53
N GLY A 18 -25.35 7.96 10.84
CA GLY A 18 -26.66 7.67 10.25
C GLY A 18 -26.66 7.44 8.74
N VAL A 19 -25.49 7.18 8.15
CA VAL A 19 -25.32 6.97 6.71
C VAL A 19 -24.95 5.53 6.40
N LYS A 20 -25.74 4.92 5.52
CA LYS A 20 -25.44 3.69 4.82
C LYS A 20 -25.66 3.93 3.32
N LYS A 21 -24.63 3.66 2.50
CA LYS A 21 -24.69 3.92 1.05
C LYS A 21 -23.96 2.83 0.29
N ASP A 22 -24.63 2.31 -0.72
CA ASP A 22 -24.07 1.26 -1.56
C ASP A 22 -22.98 1.84 -2.48
N ALA A 23 -21.88 1.08 -2.60
CA ALA A 23 -20.81 1.30 -3.56
C ALA A 23 -20.96 0.26 -4.68
N ILE A 24 -21.41 0.72 -5.86
CA ILE A 24 -21.81 -0.13 -6.97
C ILE A 24 -20.85 0.06 -8.14
N PRO A 25 -20.32 -1.02 -8.75
CA PRO A 25 -19.47 -0.91 -9.94
C PRO A 25 -20.16 -0.15 -11.07
N GLY A 26 -19.45 0.83 -11.64
CA GLY A 26 -19.94 1.65 -12.73
C GLY A 26 -20.91 2.77 -12.33
N PHE A 27 -21.26 2.91 -11.05
CA PHE A 27 -22.09 3.99 -10.53
C PHE A 27 -21.34 4.80 -9.50
N ILE A 28 -21.65 6.09 -9.41
CA ILE A 28 -21.18 6.97 -8.33
C ILE A 28 -22.40 7.40 -7.53
N ASN A 29 -22.54 6.85 -6.33
CA ASN A 29 -23.54 7.27 -5.36
C ASN A 29 -23.02 8.45 -4.54
N GLU A 30 -23.91 9.35 -4.14
CA GLU A 30 -23.58 10.55 -3.38
C GLU A 30 -24.30 10.56 -2.02
N SER A 31 -23.64 11.08 -1.01
CA SER A 31 -24.23 11.42 0.29
C SER A 31 -23.38 12.51 0.97
N TRP A 32 -23.89 13.06 2.07
CA TRP A 32 -23.16 14.03 2.88
C TRP A 32 -23.31 13.70 4.36
N VAL A 33 -22.37 14.16 5.17
CA VAL A 33 -22.39 14.06 6.61
C VAL A 33 -21.90 15.38 7.22
N ASP A 34 -22.47 15.74 8.34
CA ASP A 34 -21.95 16.78 9.23
C ASP A 34 -21.64 16.13 10.58
N VAL A 35 -20.39 16.18 10.99
CA VAL A 35 -19.91 15.53 12.22
C VAL A 35 -19.27 16.59 13.12
N PRO A 36 -20.01 17.19 14.04
CA PRO A 36 -19.55 18.33 14.84
C PRO A 36 -18.47 17.96 15.86
N THR A 37 -18.35 16.69 16.23
CA THR A 37 -17.42 16.26 17.28
C THR A 37 -16.22 15.55 16.66
N PRO A 38 -14.98 16.07 16.83
CA PRO A 38 -13.77 15.35 16.45
C PRO A 38 -13.67 14.01 17.18
N GLY A 39 -13.12 12.99 16.48
CA GLY A 39 -12.96 11.66 17.04
C GLY A 39 -12.77 10.59 15.98
N VAL A 40 -12.63 9.34 16.43
CA VAL A 40 -12.50 8.17 15.57
C VAL A 40 -13.81 7.41 15.54
N TYR A 41 -14.42 7.35 14.38
CA TYR A 41 -15.69 6.67 14.13
C TYR A 41 -15.45 5.39 13.32
N ARG A 42 -16.13 4.32 13.72
CA ARG A 42 -15.94 3.02 13.09
C ARG A 42 -17.21 2.58 12.38
N GLY A 43 -16.99 1.98 11.23
CA GLY A 43 -18.04 1.41 10.41
C GLY A 43 -17.61 0.06 9.83
N LYS A 44 -18.46 -0.47 8.97
CA LYS A 44 -18.24 -1.76 8.31
C LYS A 44 -18.92 -1.79 6.95
N CYS A 45 -18.51 -2.72 6.11
CA CYS A 45 -19.28 -3.08 4.94
C CYS A 45 -20.62 -3.68 5.38
N ALA A 46 -21.71 -3.24 4.76
CA ALA A 46 -23.06 -3.67 5.08
C ALA A 46 -23.78 -4.39 3.91
N GLU A 47 -23.04 -4.69 2.83
CA GLU A 47 -23.50 -5.53 1.71
C GLU A 47 -22.61 -6.76 1.59
N LEU A 48 -23.21 -7.95 1.46
CA LEU A 48 -22.46 -9.19 1.32
C LEU A 48 -21.64 -9.18 0.02
N CYS A 49 -20.34 -9.04 0.16
CA CYS A 49 -19.41 -8.79 -0.94
C CYS A 49 -18.40 -9.93 -1.17
N GLY A 50 -18.54 -11.06 -0.46
CA GLY A 50 -17.71 -12.24 -0.66
C GLY A 50 -16.95 -12.69 0.60
N LYS A 51 -15.89 -13.47 0.39
CA LYS A 51 -15.14 -14.20 1.43
C LYS A 51 -14.65 -13.31 2.59
N ASN A 52 -14.24 -12.08 2.30
CA ASN A 52 -13.67 -11.17 3.29
C ASN A 52 -14.65 -10.07 3.74
N HIS A 53 -15.95 -10.26 3.53
CA HIS A 53 -16.98 -9.28 3.88
C HIS A 53 -16.87 -8.78 5.35
N GLY A 54 -16.60 -9.65 6.29
CA GLY A 54 -16.44 -9.31 7.71
C GLY A 54 -15.09 -8.68 8.07
N PHE A 55 -14.13 -8.63 7.15
CA PHE A 55 -12.74 -8.21 7.39
C PHE A 55 -12.38 -6.90 6.68
N MET A 56 -13.38 -6.10 6.30
CA MET A 56 -13.19 -4.79 5.68
C MET A 56 -13.82 -3.67 6.53
N PRO A 57 -13.17 -3.31 7.65
CA PRO A 57 -13.65 -2.26 8.54
C PRO A 57 -13.48 -0.88 7.89
N ILE A 58 -14.33 0.06 8.33
CA ILE A 58 -14.22 1.48 7.99
C ILE A 58 -13.75 2.22 9.24
N VAL A 59 -12.76 3.10 9.09
CA VAL A 59 -12.32 4.02 10.14
C VAL A 59 -12.35 5.42 9.58
N VAL A 60 -13.12 6.29 10.21
CA VAL A 60 -13.19 7.71 9.88
C VAL A 60 -12.64 8.52 11.04
N GLU A 61 -11.57 9.24 10.80
CA GLU A 61 -10.99 10.17 11.75
C GLU A 61 -11.51 11.57 11.44
N VAL A 62 -12.34 12.10 12.32
CA VAL A 62 -12.84 13.46 12.25
C VAL A 62 -11.93 14.35 13.08
N LYS A 63 -11.31 15.33 12.43
CA LYS A 63 -10.35 16.25 13.02
C LYS A 63 -11.00 17.61 13.33
N SER A 64 -10.41 18.37 14.26
CA SER A 64 -10.70 19.80 14.36
C SER A 64 -10.35 20.52 13.04
N LYS A 65 -10.85 21.73 12.83
CA LYS A 65 -10.49 22.51 11.63
C LYS A 65 -9.00 22.77 11.56
N GLU A 66 -8.38 23.06 12.68
CA GLU A 66 -6.95 23.33 12.82
C GLU A 66 -6.12 22.07 12.48
N ASP A 67 -6.47 20.94 13.09
CA ASP A 67 -5.79 19.67 12.84
C ASP A 67 -5.99 19.17 11.40
N TYR A 68 -7.16 19.41 10.81
CA TYR A 68 -7.40 19.06 9.42
C TYR A 68 -6.53 19.89 8.47
N VAL A 69 -6.41 21.21 8.70
CA VAL A 69 -5.52 22.07 7.89
C VAL A 69 -4.07 21.63 8.02
N ALA A 70 -3.62 21.32 9.23
CA ALA A 70 -2.26 20.82 9.48
C ALA A 70 -2.04 19.46 8.76
N TRP A 71 -3.01 18.57 8.85
CA TRP A 71 -2.96 17.27 8.15
C TRP A 71 -2.91 17.45 6.63
N VAL A 72 -3.76 18.29 6.04
CA VAL A 72 -3.73 18.58 4.59
C VAL A 72 -2.37 19.15 4.18
N SER A 73 -1.80 20.06 4.97
CA SER A 73 -0.47 20.62 4.71
C SER A 73 0.60 19.53 4.72
N SER A 74 0.57 18.63 5.72
CA SER A 74 1.52 17.52 5.80
C SER A 74 1.39 16.56 4.62
N GLN A 75 0.15 16.25 4.17
CA GLN A 75 -0.08 15.40 3.00
C GLN A 75 0.47 16.04 1.71
N LYS A 76 0.27 17.35 1.52
CA LYS A 76 0.82 18.08 0.37
C LYS A 76 2.35 18.08 0.37
N THR A 77 2.98 18.29 1.53
CA THR A 77 4.43 18.22 1.68
C THR A 77 4.95 16.83 1.34
N ALA A 78 4.36 15.79 1.92
CA ALA A 78 4.74 14.40 1.63
C ALA A 78 4.57 14.04 0.14
N ALA A 79 3.49 14.50 -0.50
CA ALA A 79 3.28 14.29 -1.94
C ALA A 79 4.33 15.01 -2.79
N ALA A 80 4.70 16.24 -2.41
CA ALA A 80 5.75 17.00 -3.11
C ALA A 80 7.14 16.34 -2.93
N GLU A 81 7.46 15.86 -1.74
CA GLU A 81 8.69 15.10 -1.45
C GLU A 81 8.73 13.78 -2.23
N ALA A 82 7.62 13.06 -2.29
CA ALA A 82 7.50 11.84 -3.08
C ALA A 82 7.71 12.13 -4.58
N ALA A 83 7.10 13.18 -5.12
CA ALA A 83 7.29 13.58 -6.51
C ALA A 83 8.76 13.98 -6.79
N ALA A 84 9.38 14.75 -5.90
CA ALA A 84 10.79 15.13 -6.03
C ALA A 84 11.74 13.92 -5.94
N SER A 85 11.40 12.93 -5.12
CA SER A 85 12.19 11.70 -4.98
C SER A 85 12.09 10.78 -6.19
N ALA A 86 10.96 10.81 -6.91
CA ALA A 86 10.73 10.01 -8.11
C ALA A 86 11.64 10.40 -9.29
N ASP A 87 12.03 11.67 -9.38
CA ASP A 87 12.90 12.18 -10.45
C ASP A 87 14.40 12.19 -10.06
N LYS A 88 14.70 11.85 -8.81
CA LYS A 88 16.08 11.80 -8.30
C LYS A 88 16.75 10.49 -8.69
N THR A 89 18.00 10.55 -9.15
CA THR A 89 18.87 9.38 -9.24
C THR A 89 19.42 9.04 -7.86
N TRP A 90 19.15 7.85 -7.39
CA TRP A 90 19.56 7.36 -6.08
C TRP A 90 20.85 6.56 -6.17
N THR A 91 21.72 6.69 -5.17
CA THR A 91 22.86 5.78 -5.05
C THR A 91 22.41 4.42 -4.51
N LYS A 92 23.17 3.34 -4.81
CA LYS A 92 22.88 2.01 -4.25
C LYS A 92 22.83 2.04 -2.71
N ALA A 93 23.71 2.79 -2.07
CA ALA A 93 23.75 2.89 -0.62
C ALA A 93 22.48 3.56 -0.04
N ASP A 94 22.01 4.63 -0.68
CA ASP A 94 20.76 5.29 -0.26
C ASP A 94 19.55 4.37 -0.46
N LEU A 95 19.46 3.68 -1.61
CA LEU A 95 18.39 2.71 -1.87
C LEU A 95 18.40 1.56 -0.87
N MET A 96 19.55 1.02 -0.55
CA MET A 96 19.68 -0.06 0.46
C MET A 96 19.21 0.41 1.83
N SER A 97 19.66 1.57 2.29
CA SER A 97 19.27 2.12 3.59
C SER A 97 17.79 2.48 3.66
N HIS A 98 17.23 3.01 2.57
CA HIS A 98 15.79 3.33 2.48
C HIS A 98 14.96 2.06 2.36
N GLY A 99 15.36 1.13 1.50
CA GLY A 99 14.68 -0.13 1.25
C GLY A 99 14.60 -1.03 2.48
N GLU A 100 15.61 -1.03 3.33
CA GLU A 100 15.57 -1.74 4.63
C GLU A 100 14.39 -1.24 5.49
N LYS A 101 14.17 0.07 5.54
CA LYS A 101 13.07 0.67 6.33
C LYS A 101 11.71 0.33 5.72
N VAL A 102 11.59 0.44 4.41
CA VAL A 102 10.35 0.06 3.69
C VAL A 102 10.07 -1.43 3.88
N TYR A 103 11.07 -2.27 3.73
CA TYR A 103 10.96 -3.72 3.95
C TYR A 103 10.46 -4.04 5.36
N ALA A 104 11.04 -3.43 6.37
CA ALA A 104 10.67 -3.65 7.76
C ALA A 104 9.20 -3.33 8.07
N THR A 105 8.63 -2.36 7.36
CA THR A 105 7.24 -1.91 7.59
C THR A 105 6.21 -2.59 6.69
N ALA A 106 6.56 -2.86 5.43
CA ALA A 106 5.62 -3.35 4.43
C ALA A 106 5.73 -4.85 4.12
N CYS A 107 6.90 -5.44 4.23
CA CYS A 107 7.20 -6.79 3.72
C CYS A 107 7.52 -7.82 4.82
N ALA A 108 8.22 -7.40 5.88
CA ALA A 108 8.76 -8.29 6.90
C ALA A 108 7.70 -9.07 7.68
N ALA A 109 6.46 -8.57 7.76
CA ALA A 109 5.37 -9.28 8.44
C ALA A 109 5.09 -10.67 7.83
N CYS A 110 5.22 -10.79 6.50
CA CYS A 110 5.03 -12.04 5.77
C CYS A 110 6.38 -12.71 5.44
N HIS A 111 7.33 -11.96 4.90
CA HIS A 111 8.58 -12.51 4.41
C HIS A 111 9.69 -12.65 5.47
N GLN A 112 9.38 -12.29 6.71
CA GLN A 112 10.26 -12.27 7.88
C GLN A 112 11.42 -11.26 7.73
N LYS A 113 11.97 -10.79 8.84
CA LYS A 113 13.01 -9.76 8.87
C LYS A 113 14.29 -10.14 8.10
N ASN A 114 14.59 -11.42 8.01
CA ASN A 114 15.77 -11.99 7.35
C ASN A 114 15.48 -12.52 5.93
N GLY A 115 14.30 -12.26 5.38
CA GLY A 115 13.91 -12.70 4.05
C GLY A 115 13.70 -14.21 3.89
N GLU A 116 13.59 -14.98 4.98
CA GLU A 116 13.43 -16.45 4.93
C GLU A 116 11.99 -16.90 4.74
N GLY A 117 11.02 -15.98 4.92
CA GLY A 117 9.60 -16.30 4.83
C GLY A 117 9.11 -17.21 5.95
N LEU A 118 7.95 -17.79 5.75
CA LEU A 118 7.36 -18.78 6.67
C LEU A 118 7.05 -20.05 5.88
N PRO A 119 7.69 -21.18 6.17
CA PRO A 119 7.53 -22.41 5.42
C PRO A 119 6.06 -22.78 5.20
N ASN A 120 5.70 -23.12 3.96
CA ASN A 120 4.35 -23.49 3.50
C ASN A 120 3.27 -22.40 3.65
N VAL A 121 3.63 -21.18 4.08
CA VAL A 121 2.67 -20.06 4.24
C VAL A 121 3.10 -18.86 3.39
N PHE A 122 4.31 -18.36 3.61
CA PHE A 122 4.86 -17.22 2.86
C PHE A 122 6.24 -17.57 2.30
N PRO A 123 6.50 -17.32 1.01
CA PRO A 123 7.77 -17.67 0.39
C PRO A 123 8.92 -16.85 0.99
N GLY A 124 10.09 -17.46 1.09
CA GLY A 124 11.32 -16.72 1.34
C GLY A 124 11.71 -15.90 0.12
N LEU A 125 12.39 -14.78 0.35
CA LEU A 125 12.99 -13.93 -0.69
C LEU A 125 14.49 -14.19 -0.87
N LYS A 126 15.11 -14.69 0.19
CA LYS A 126 16.53 -15.10 0.17
C LYS A 126 16.75 -16.25 -0.81
N GLY A 127 17.53 -16.00 -1.87
CA GLY A 127 17.80 -16.98 -2.94
C GLY A 127 16.60 -17.35 -3.81
N ASN A 128 15.49 -16.61 -3.69
CA ASN A 128 14.27 -16.90 -4.44
C ASN A 128 14.42 -16.51 -5.91
N ALA A 129 14.00 -17.41 -6.83
CA ALA A 129 14.14 -17.20 -8.26
C ALA A 129 13.44 -15.95 -8.82
N ILE A 130 12.40 -15.43 -8.15
CA ILE A 130 11.76 -14.16 -8.53
C ILE A 130 12.60 -12.99 -7.98
N ALA A 131 12.96 -13.04 -6.70
CA ALA A 131 13.67 -11.96 -6.05
C ALA A 131 15.09 -11.74 -6.60
N VAL A 132 15.79 -12.80 -7.05
CA VAL A 132 17.15 -12.69 -7.62
C VAL A 132 17.23 -12.91 -9.13
N GLY A 133 16.11 -13.26 -9.77
CA GLY A 133 16.02 -13.52 -11.20
C GLY A 133 15.76 -12.27 -12.03
N ASP A 134 14.83 -12.39 -12.99
CA ASP A 134 14.43 -11.29 -13.87
C ASP A 134 13.89 -10.09 -13.07
N ILE A 135 14.50 -8.94 -13.31
CA ILE A 135 14.21 -7.71 -12.56
C ILE A 135 12.80 -7.16 -12.88
N ALA A 136 12.37 -7.26 -14.15
CA ALA A 136 11.05 -6.76 -14.55
C ALA A 136 9.94 -7.62 -13.91
N LYS A 137 10.16 -8.93 -13.79
CA LYS A 137 9.25 -9.83 -13.12
C LYS A 137 9.19 -9.56 -11.62
N HIS A 138 10.31 -9.23 -10.98
CA HIS A 138 10.33 -8.85 -9.56
C HIS A 138 9.56 -7.55 -9.32
N ILE A 139 9.79 -6.53 -10.17
CA ILE A 139 9.04 -5.27 -10.14
C ILE A 139 7.54 -5.55 -10.30
N ASP A 140 7.15 -6.33 -11.30
CA ASP A 140 5.74 -6.67 -11.55
C ASP A 140 5.07 -7.32 -10.33
N VAL A 141 5.72 -8.30 -9.70
CA VAL A 141 5.21 -8.97 -8.51
C VAL A 141 5.02 -8.01 -7.32
N VAL A 142 5.94 -7.09 -7.12
CA VAL A 142 5.84 -6.13 -6.01
C VAL A 142 4.78 -5.06 -6.33
N VAL A 143 4.74 -4.54 -7.54
CA VAL A 143 3.81 -3.48 -7.94
C VAL A 143 2.38 -4.00 -8.04
N ASN A 144 2.16 -5.12 -8.73
CA ASN A 144 0.84 -5.65 -9.08
C ASN A 144 0.35 -6.78 -8.18
N GLY A 145 1.23 -7.32 -7.31
CA GLY A 145 0.91 -8.45 -6.47
C GLY A 145 0.80 -9.76 -7.25
N VAL A 146 0.29 -10.81 -6.59
CA VAL A 146 0.06 -12.11 -7.22
C VAL A 146 -1.38 -12.52 -7.00
N SER A 147 -2.15 -12.56 -8.07
CA SER A 147 -3.59 -12.89 -8.03
C SER A 147 -3.85 -14.24 -7.35
N GLY A 148 -4.85 -14.28 -6.49
CA GLY A 148 -5.24 -15.49 -5.75
C GLY A 148 -4.33 -15.85 -4.56
N THR A 149 -3.36 -15.00 -4.22
CA THR A 149 -2.46 -15.19 -3.07
C THR A 149 -2.59 -14.05 -2.04
N ALA A 150 -1.85 -14.15 -0.94
CA ALA A 150 -1.73 -13.07 0.06
C ALA A 150 -0.76 -11.95 -0.36
N MET A 151 0.01 -12.13 -1.45
CA MET A 151 0.89 -11.09 -1.97
C MET A 151 0.07 -10.01 -2.67
N GLN A 152 -0.18 -8.93 -1.93
CA GLN A 152 -0.98 -7.80 -2.41
C GLN A 152 -0.17 -6.88 -3.35
N ALA A 153 -0.87 -6.05 -4.12
CA ALA A 153 -0.27 -5.01 -4.93
C ALA A 153 0.19 -3.84 -4.06
N PHE A 154 1.46 -3.44 -4.18
CA PHE A 154 2.01 -2.30 -3.45
C PHE A 154 2.09 -1.02 -4.29
N GLY A 155 1.86 -1.08 -5.61
CA GLY A 155 1.94 0.07 -6.50
C GLY A 155 1.02 1.25 -6.13
N ALA A 156 -0.13 0.97 -5.48
CA ALA A 156 -1.02 2.02 -4.98
C ALA A 156 -0.75 2.45 -3.52
N GLN A 157 0.16 1.76 -2.81
CA GLN A 157 0.42 1.96 -1.39
C GLN A 157 1.77 2.61 -1.12
N LEU A 158 2.76 2.34 -1.96
CA LEU A 158 4.13 2.86 -1.89
C LEU A 158 4.40 3.75 -3.11
N ASN A 159 5.19 4.79 -2.93
CA ASN A 159 5.64 5.62 -4.05
C ASN A 159 6.79 4.93 -4.82
N ASP A 160 7.11 5.43 -6.01
CA ASP A 160 8.13 4.84 -6.89
C ASP A 160 9.50 4.73 -6.23
N ALA A 161 9.89 5.69 -5.37
CA ALA A 161 11.15 5.64 -4.66
C ALA A 161 11.17 4.56 -3.58
N ASP A 162 10.07 4.35 -2.86
CA ASP A 162 9.93 3.28 -1.88
C ASP A 162 9.97 1.91 -2.57
N LEU A 163 9.25 1.76 -3.70
CA LEU A 163 9.25 0.53 -4.49
C LEU A 163 10.64 0.22 -5.05
N ALA A 164 11.31 1.19 -5.66
CA ALA A 164 12.67 1.05 -6.17
C ALA A 164 13.66 0.66 -5.06
N ALA A 165 13.55 1.30 -3.90
CA ALA A 165 14.42 1.05 -2.76
C ALA A 165 14.20 -0.33 -2.17
N VAL A 166 12.96 -0.76 -1.95
CA VAL A 166 12.68 -2.08 -1.37
C VAL A 166 13.09 -3.20 -2.31
N ILE A 167 12.83 -3.08 -3.62
CA ILE A 167 13.25 -4.06 -4.61
C ILE A 167 14.77 -4.14 -4.68
N THR A 168 15.48 -2.99 -4.68
CA THR A 168 16.95 -2.97 -4.61
C THR A 168 17.45 -3.67 -3.34
N TYR A 169 16.83 -3.42 -2.19
CA TYR A 169 17.18 -4.06 -0.93
C TYR A 169 16.99 -5.58 -0.99
N GLU A 170 15.83 -6.06 -1.43
CA GLU A 170 15.52 -7.49 -1.51
C GLU A 170 16.48 -8.24 -2.45
N ARG A 171 16.95 -7.60 -3.51
CA ARG A 171 17.91 -8.15 -4.46
C ARG A 171 19.33 -8.20 -3.95
N ASN A 172 19.67 -7.44 -2.91
CA ASN A 172 21.05 -7.30 -2.41
C ASN A 172 21.22 -7.61 -0.90
N ALA A 173 20.16 -7.98 -0.18
CA ALA A 173 20.19 -8.30 1.24
C ALA A 173 20.25 -9.81 1.51
N TRP A 174 20.58 -10.20 2.73
CA TRP A 174 20.56 -11.58 3.26
C TRP A 174 21.39 -12.61 2.49
N GLY A 175 22.35 -12.15 1.70
CA GLY A 175 23.15 -12.99 0.81
C GLY A 175 22.61 -13.07 -0.61
N ASN A 176 21.52 -12.38 -0.93
CA ASN A 176 21.21 -12.00 -2.30
C ASN A 176 22.24 -10.93 -2.71
N ASP A 177 22.97 -11.16 -3.77
CA ASP A 177 24.01 -10.24 -4.25
C ASP A 177 23.93 -10.17 -5.78
N THR A 178 22.79 -9.69 -6.28
CA THR A 178 22.60 -9.54 -7.73
C THR A 178 23.38 -8.36 -8.32
N GLY A 179 23.75 -7.39 -7.46
CA GLY A 179 24.38 -6.14 -7.91
C GLY A 179 23.40 -5.12 -8.46
N ASP A 180 22.15 -5.49 -8.72
CA ASP A 180 21.15 -4.64 -9.36
C ASP A 180 20.77 -3.43 -8.50
N VAL A 181 20.47 -2.34 -9.20
CA VAL A 181 20.02 -1.07 -8.63
C VAL A 181 18.78 -0.65 -9.42
N VAL A 182 17.62 -0.69 -8.78
CA VAL A 182 16.36 -0.23 -9.36
C VAL A 182 16.19 1.26 -9.04
N GLN A 183 15.94 2.06 -10.05
CA GLN A 183 15.65 3.49 -9.89
C GLN A 183 14.14 3.73 -9.86
N PRO A 184 13.66 4.83 -9.27
CA PRO A 184 12.23 5.19 -9.32
C PRO A 184 11.68 5.27 -10.75
N SER A 185 12.51 5.67 -11.73
CA SER A 185 12.15 5.69 -13.15
C SER A 185 11.84 4.31 -13.74
N ASP A 186 12.43 3.25 -13.20
CA ASP A 186 12.23 1.87 -13.67
C ASP A 186 10.88 1.30 -13.24
N ILE A 187 10.26 1.90 -12.20
CA ILE A 187 8.94 1.50 -11.69
C ILE A 187 7.81 2.03 -12.58
N LYS A 188 8.02 3.19 -13.22
CA LYS A 188 7.03 3.86 -14.09
C LYS A 188 6.86 3.24 -15.48
N ALA A 189 7.67 2.26 -15.84
CA ALA A 189 7.72 1.71 -17.19
C ALA A 189 6.59 0.70 -17.47
#